data_59c6189ce06519f24e67d5f18caca79c
#
_entry.id   59c6189ce06519f24e67d5f18caca79c
#
_cell.length_a   1.000
_cell.length_b   1.000
_cell.length_c   1.000
_cell.angle_alpha   90.00
_cell.angle_beta   90.00
_cell.angle_gamma   90.00
#
_symmetry.space_group_name_H-M   'P 1'
#
loop_
_entity.id
_entity.type
_entity.pdbx_description
1 polymer ?
#
loop_
_entity_poly.entity_id
_entity_poly.type
_entity_poly.pdbx_seq_one_letter_code
_entity_poly.pdbx_strand_id
1 'polypeptide(L)'
;MSMLSTTAARLISTYLSTHPIVTGYDMALLISYSYSVATRYGEGAAALAAQMYDAIAALSDVYVPPAVPAKTATIEETARSVQGARLFSKDPDVTASAVSRLVKQAGEDTTLQNAMRDGAEAAWIPSGDTCAFCITLASRGWQRVSKKSLKNGIHAEHIHNNCDCVHAVRFNGDGDVEGYDPEEYYQMYKSQPGTPDQKINALRRKAYAENKEAINAQKRSAYAKRQELNSSAAEEIKID
;
A
#
# COMPACT_ATOMS: atom_id res chain seq x y z
N MET A 1 -0.37 6.58 9.97
CA MET A 1 -0.17 6.46 8.49
C MET A 1 -1.45 6.19 7.73
N SER A 2 -2.35 5.32 8.18
CA SER A 2 -3.60 5.00 7.47
C SER A 2 -4.49 6.22 7.18
N MET A 3 -4.66 7.15 8.12
CA MET A 3 -5.44 8.37 7.91
C MET A 3 -4.90 9.26 6.77
N LEU A 4 -3.58 9.41 6.64
CA LEU A 4 -2.97 10.23 5.59
C LEU A 4 -3.20 9.61 4.21
N SER A 5 -2.97 8.31 4.09
CA SER A 5 -3.16 7.59 2.83
C SER A 5 -4.65 7.52 2.42
N THR A 6 -5.57 7.35 3.38
CA THR A 6 -7.02 7.39 3.12
C THR A 6 -7.48 8.78 2.70
N THR A 7 -6.95 9.84 3.32
CA THR A 7 -7.27 11.22 2.93
C THR A 7 -6.76 11.51 1.52
N ALA A 8 -5.55 11.08 1.19
CA ALA A 8 -5.00 11.20 -0.16
C ALA A 8 -5.88 10.48 -1.20
N ALA A 9 -6.30 9.24 -0.92
CA ALA A 9 -7.20 8.49 -1.77
C ALA A 9 -8.52 9.25 -2.02
N ARG A 10 -9.15 9.75 -0.95
CA ARG A 10 -10.39 10.51 -1.05
C ARG A 10 -10.26 11.76 -1.92
N LEU A 11 -9.15 12.49 -1.80
CA LEU A 11 -8.89 13.68 -2.62
C LEU A 11 -8.81 13.32 -4.11
N ILE A 12 -8.16 12.23 -4.46
CA ILE A 12 -8.05 11.76 -5.85
C ILE A 12 -9.42 11.29 -6.38
N SER A 13 -10.19 10.52 -5.61
CA SER A 13 -11.54 10.10 -6.01
C SER A 13 -12.46 11.30 -6.20
N THR A 14 -12.40 12.28 -5.30
CA THR A 14 -13.17 13.53 -5.43
C THR A 14 -12.76 14.34 -6.68
N TYR A 15 -11.46 14.47 -6.95
CA TYR A 15 -10.98 15.14 -8.16
C TYR A 15 -11.53 14.47 -9.42
N LEU A 16 -11.43 13.15 -9.52
CA LEU A 16 -11.89 12.39 -10.67
C LEU A 16 -13.41 12.39 -10.86
N SER A 17 -14.19 12.57 -9.78
CA SER A 17 -15.65 12.70 -9.88
C SER A 17 -16.10 14.01 -10.50
N THR A 18 -15.28 15.05 -10.44
CA THR A 18 -15.59 16.40 -10.95
C THR A 18 -14.78 16.79 -12.19
N HIS A 19 -13.74 16.03 -12.55
CA HIS A 19 -12.84 16.32 -13.69
C HIS A 19 -12.71 15.07 -14.56
N PRO A 20 -13.55 14.93 -15.58
CA PRO A 20 -13.44 13.84 -16.56
C PRO A 20 -12.09 13.87 -17.28
N ILE A 21 -11.46 12.72 -17.42
CA ILE A 21 -10.18 12.60 -18.13
C ILE A 21 -10.45 12.16 -19.57
N VAL A 22 -10.47 13.10 -20.48
CA VAL A 22 -10.79 12.91 -21.90
C VAL A 22 -9.56 13.12 -22.78
N THR A 23 -8.73 14.10 -22.44
CA THR A 23 -7.57 14.51 -23.24
C THR A 23 -6.24 14.21 -22.55
N GLY A 24 -5.13 14.32 -23.28
CA GLY A 24 -3.80 14.26 -22.70
C GLY A 24 -3.53 15.41 -21.72
N TYR A 25 -4.17 16.56 -21.92
CA TYR A 25 -4.07 17.69 -21.01
C TYR A 25 -4.76 17.39 -19.66
N ASP A 26 -5.93 16.78 -19.66
CA ASP A 26 -6.62 16.36 -18.43
C ASP A 26 -5.78 15.34 -17.65
N MET A 27 -5.13 14.43 -18.36
CA MET A 27 -4.19 13.47 -17.75
C MET A 27 -3.01 14.18 -17.11
N ALA A 28 -2.43 15.19 -17.75
CA ALA A 28 -1.33 15.97 -17.20
C ALA A 28 -1.75 16.73 -15.92
N LEU A 29 -2.96 17.30 -15.90
CA LEU A 29 -3.53 17.94 -14.71
C LEU A 29 -3.75 16.93 -13.58
N LEU A 30 -4.30 15.76 -13.88
CA LEU A 30 -4.47 14.66 -12.89
C LEU A 30 -3.12 14.25 -12.30
N ILE A 31 -2.09 14.07 -13.12
CA ILE A 31 -0.75 13.70 -12.65
C ILE A 31 -0.18 14.80 -11.73
N SER A 32 -0.27 16.07 -12.14
CA SER A 32 0.20 17.20 -11.34
C SER A 32 -0.51 17.29 -9.99
N TYR A 33 -1.84 17.16 -9.98
CA TYR A 33 -2.62 17.13 -8.75
C TYR A 33 -2.26 15.93 -7.86
N SER A 34 -2.15 14.75 -8.47
CA SER A 34 -1.77 13.51 -7.75
C SER A 34 -0.38 13.61 -7.15
N TYR A 35 0.57 14.23 -7.85
CA TYR A 35 1.92 14.49 -7.34
C TYR A 35 1.89 15.42 -6.14
N SER A 36 1.14 16.53 -6.19
CA SER A 36 0.99 17.44 -5.06
C SER A 36 0.40 16.74 -3.83
N VAL A 37 -0.62 15.88 -4.03
CA VAL A 37 -1.23 15.08 -2.97
C VAL A 37 -0.23 14.05 -2.42
N ALA A 38 0.43 13.28 -3.29
CA ALA A 38 1.40 12.25 -2.89
C ALA A 38 2.57 12.84 -2.11
N THR A 39 3.10 14.00 -2.53
CA THR A 39 4.18 14.71 -1.85
C THR A 39 3.73 15.19 -0.47
N ARG A 40 2.65 15.96 -0.40
CA ARG A 40 2.19 16.55 0.87
C ARG A 40 1.89 15.49 1.94
N TYR A 41 1.13 14.46 1.58
CA TYR A 41 0.75 13.40 2.52
C TYR A 41 1.87 12.39 2.74
N GLY A 42 2.73 12.18 1.75
CA GLY A 42 3.93 11.36 1.86
C GLY A 42 4.96 11.95 2.82
N GLU A 43 5.19 13.27 2.77
CA GLU A 43 6.05 13.97 3.75
C GLU A 43 5.52 13.79 5.18
N GLY A 44 4.20 13.92 5.38
CA GLY A 44 3.57 13.67 6.67
C GLY A 44 3.73 12.21 7.12
N ALA A 45 3.58 11.25 6.22
CA ALA A 45 3.77 9.83 6.54
C ALA A 45 5.23 9.52 6.89
N ALA A 46 6.19 10.07 6.14
CA ALA A 46 7.62 9.92 6.41
C ALA A 46 8.02 10.55 7.75
N ALA A 47 7.51 11.75 8.07
CA ALA A 47 7.79 12.42 9.35
C ALA A 47 7.24 11.62 10.54
N LEU A 48 6.01 11.10 10.44
CA LEU A 48 5.43 10.25 11.49
C LEU A 48 6.21 8.94 11.66
N ALA A 49 6.64 8.31 10.57
CA ALA A 49 7.44 7.10 10.63
C ALA A 49 8.80 7.35 11.29
N ALA A 50 9.44 8.49 11.02
CA ALA A 50 10.68 8.89 11.69
C ALA A 50 10.48 9.08 13.19
N GLN A 51 9.42 9.76 13.61
CA GLN A 51 9.11 9.93 15.04
C GLN A 51 8.82 8.59 15.73
N MET A 52 8.08 7.70 15.08
CA MET A 52 7.83 6.35 15.61
C MET A 52 9.12 5.56 15.75
N TYR A 53 10.01 5.63 14.76
CA TYR A 53 11.30 4.96 14.78
C TYR A 53 12.16 5.43 15.95
N ASP A 54 12.27 6.76 16.15
CA ASP A 54 13.01 7.35 17.26
C ASP A 54 12.42 6.95 18.63
N ALA A 55 11.10 6.90 18.74
CA ALA A 55 10.42 6.46 19.97
C ALA A 55 10.72 4.97 20.27
N ILE A 56 10.72 4.08 19.28
CA ILE A 56 11.06 2.66 19.44
C ILE A 56 12.53 2.52 19.87
N ALA A 57 13.44 3.27 19.24
CA ALA A 57 14.85 3.28 19.63
C ALA A 57 15.06 3.70 21.08
N ALA A 58 14.38 4.76 21.50
CA ALA A 58 14.43 5.26 22.89
C ALA A 58 13.89 4.23 23.90
N LEU A 59 12.83 3.50 23.57
CA LEU A 59 12.26 2.45 24.41
C LEU A 59 13.16 1.21 24.50
N SER A 60 14.00 1.01 23.51
CA SER A 60 14.93 -0.15 23.43
C SER A 60 16.30 0.13 24.06
N ASP A 61 16.50 1.27 24.70
CA ASP A 61 17.78 1.72 25.27
C ASP A 61 18.96 1.69 24.27
N VAL A 62 18.65 1.86 22.97
CA VAL A 62 19.65 1.84 21.90
C VAL A 62 19.90 3.28 21.43
N TYR A 63 21.16 3.67 21.44
CA TYR A 63 21.57 4.93 20.84
C TYR A 63 21.74 4.80 19.34
N VAL A 64 20.86 5.44 18.58
CA VAL A 64 20.96 5.58 17.13
C VAL A 64 20.82 7.06 16.75
N PRO A 65 21.37 7.50 15.62
CA PRO A 65 21.13 8.84 15.12
C PRO A 65 19.63 9.09 14.89
N PRO A 66 19.14 10.32 15.03
CA PRO A 66 17.74 10.64 14.72
C PRO A 66 17.32 10.10 13.37
N ALA A 67 16.09 9.59 13.30
CA ALA A 67 15.56 9.04 12.07
C ALA A 67 15.42 10.11 10.99
N VAL A 68 15.81 9.77 9.77
CA VAL A 68 15.72 10.65 8.60
C VAL A 68 14.48 10.27 7.80
N PRO A 69 13.53 11.18 7.58
CA PRO A 69 12.39 10.94 6.70
C PRO A 69 12.86 10.61 5.28
N ALA A 70 12.29 9.57 4.69
CA ALA A 70 12.56 9.21 3.30
C ALA A 70 11.95 10.24 2.33
N LYS A 71 12.48 10.27 1.11
CA LYS A 71 11.93 11.08 0.04
C LYS A 71 10.57 10.53 -0.40
N THR A 72 9.67 11.43 -0.74
CA THR A 72 8.39 11.08 -1.36
C THR A 72 8.57 10.65 -2.81
N ALA A 73 7.53 10.06 -3.39
CA ALA A 73 7.52 9.68 -4.80
C ALA A 73 7.81 10.88 -5.71
N THR A 74 8.60 10.66 -6.75
CA THR A 74 8.86 11.67 -7.78
C THR A 74 7.65 11.89 -8.69
N ILE A 75 7.69 12.95 -9.50
CA ILE A 75 6.63 13.19 -10.48
C ILE A 75 6.56 12.06 -11.53
N GLU A 76 7.70 11.48 -11.91
CA GLU A 76 7.78 10.37 -12.86
C GLU A 76 7.18 9.08 -12.27
N GLU A 77 7.43 8.79 -11.00
CA GLU A 77 6.84 7.66 -10.29
C GLU A 77 5.34 7.84 -10.14
N THR A 78 4.90 9.05 -9.79
CA THR A 78 3.49 9.40 -9.72
C THR A 78 2.81 9.26 -11.07
N ALA A 79 3.43 9.78 -12.13
CA ALA A 79 2.92 9.67 -13.50
C ALA A 79 2.74 8.22 -13.93
N ARG A 80 3.76 7.37 -13.71
CA ARG A 80 3.69 5.93 -14.00
C ARG A 80 2.55 5.23 -13.24
N SER A 81 2.40 5.56 -11.96
CA SER A 81 1.35 4.97 -11.10
C SER A 81 -0.05 5.39 -11.54
N VAL A 82 -0.26 6.68 -11.82
CA VAL A 82 -1.55 7.23 -12.26
C VAL A 82 -1.91 6.73 -13.67
N GLN A 83 -0.99 6.79 -14.63
CA GLN A 83 -1.20 6.30 -15.99
C GLN A 83 -1.48 4.81 -16.00
N GLY A 84 -0.70 4.01 -15.26
CA GLY A 84 -0.92 2.57 -15.15
C GLY A 84 -2.29 2.24 -14.57
N ALA A 85 -2.71 2.94 -13.50
CA ALA A 85 -4.03 2.77 -12.90
C ALA A 85 -5.16 3.12 -13.89
N ARG A 86 -5.04 4.21 -14.63
CA ARG A 86 -6.05 4.65 -15.63
C ARG A 86 -6.10 3.76 -16.88
N LEU A 87 -4.97 3.16 -17.27
CA LEU A 87 -4.93 2.15 -18.32
C LEU A 87 -5.64 0.86 -17.89
N PHE A 88 -5.47 0.48 -16.62
CA PHE A 88 -6.08 -0.72 -16.07
C PHE A 88 -7.60 -0.56 -15.85
N SER A 89 -8.04 0.59 -15.33
CA SER A 89 -9.45 0.86 -15.03
C SER A 89 -9.80 2.35 -15.12
N LYS A 90 -11.02 2.61 -15.53
CA LYS A 90 -11.63 3.96 -15.47
C LYS A 90 -12.20 4.29 -14.09
N ASP A 91 -12.30 3.31 -13.20
CA ASP A 91 -12.78 3.50 -11.84
C ASP A 91 -11.85 4.46 -11.07
N PRO A 92 -12.38 5.59 -10.52
CA PRO A 92 -11.62 6.53 -9.72
C PRO A 92 -10.86 5.89 -8.56
N ASP A 93 -11.45 4.87 -7.92
CA ASP A 93 -10.87 4.23 -6.74
C ASP A 93 -9.57 3.46 -7.06
N VAL A 94 -9.40 2.97 -8.28
CA VAL A 94 -8.15 2.32 -8.71
C VAL A 94 -7.01 3.35 -8.76
N THR A 95 -7.26 4.55 -9.27
CA THR A 95 -6.27 5.63 -9.29
C THR A 95 -6.01 6.17 -7.88
N ALA A 96 -7.06 6.34 -7.09
CA ALA A 96 -6.95 6.75 -5.69
C ALA A 96 -6.09 5.80 -4.86
N SER A 97 -6.30 4.49 -5.02
CA SER A 97 -5.48 3.45 -4.37
C SER A 97 -4.02 3.50 -4.80
N ALA A 98 -3.75 3.80 -6.07
CA ALA A 98 -2.37 3.93 -6.57
C ALA A 98 -1.64 5.12 -5.91
N VAL A 99 -2.30 6.26 -5.75
CA VAL A 99 -1.73 7.44 -5.07
C VAL A 99 -1.59 7.20 -3.56
N SER A 100 -2.60 6.59 -2.94
CA SER A 100 -2.55 6.18 -1.52
C SER A 100 -1.34 5.29 -1.22
N ARG A 101 -1.02 4.37 -2.13
CA ARG A 101 0.16 3.51 -2.03
C ARG A 101 1.46 4.34 -2.01
N LEU A 102 1.59 5.38 -2.83
CA LEU A 102 2.77 6.25 -2.83
C LEU A 102 2.96 6.99 -1.50
N VAL A 103 1.86 7.38 -0.86
CA VAL A 103 1.89 7.99 0.48
C VAL A 103 2.39 6.99 1.53
N LYS A 104 1.85 5.77 1.53
CA LYS A 104 2.29 4.69 2.45
C LYS A 104 3.77 4.37 2.24
N GLN A 105 4.21 4.28 0.99
CA GLN A 105 5.59 3.98 0.63
C GLN A 105 6.58 4.93 1.29
N ALA A 106 6.31 6.23 1.34
CA ALA A 106 7.20 7.20 1.98
C ALA A 106 7.42 6.91 3.48
N GLY A 107 6.37 6.49 4.20
CA GLY A 107 6.48 6.07 5.60
C GLY A 107 7.25 4.77 5.76
N GLU A 108 6.94 3.77 4.96
CA GLU A 108 7.61 2.45 5.01
C GLU A 108 9.09 2.55 4.61
N ASP A 109 9.40 3.35 3.59
CA ASP A 109 10.78 3.62 3.19
C ASP A 109 11.57 4.32 4.29
N THR A 110 10.94 5.23 5.03
CA THR A 110 11.55 5.87 6.20
C THR A 110 11.93 4.83 7.25
N THR A 111 11.01 3.95 7.60
CA THR A 111 11.26 2.87 8.57
C THR A 111 12.39 1.96 8.12
N LEU A 112 12.35 1.47 6.88
CA LEU A 112 13.32 0.51 6.37
C LEU A 112 14.71 1.10 6.13
N GLN A 113 14.82 2.35 5.66
CA GLN A 113 16.11 3.01 5.43
C GLN A 113 16.84 3.29 6.73
N ASN A 114 16.12 3.75 7.77
CA ASN A 114 16.70 3.93 9.08
C ASN A 114 17.07 2.59 9.73
N ALA A 115 16.21 1.57 9.65
CA ALA A 115 16.53 0.22 10.13
C ALA A 115 17.77 -0.37 9.44
N MET A 116 17.94 -0.14 8.14
CA MET A 116 19.14 -0.56 7.41
C MET A 116 20.39 0.20 7.89
N ARG A 117 20.29 1.51 8.10
CA ARG A 117 21.39 2.35 8.60
C ARG A 117 21.89 1.85 9.96
N ASP A 118 20.95 1.54 10.85
CA ASP A 118 21.23 1.24 12.26
C ASP A 118 21.39 -0.27 12.51
N GLY A 119 21.21 -1.10 11.48
CA GLY A 119 21.32 -2.55 11.58
C GLY A 119 20.19 -3.19 12.40
N ALA A 120 19.04 -2.52 12.52
CA ALA A 120 17.86 -3.02 13.18
C ALA A 120 17.20 -4.15 12.36
N GLU A 121 16.37 -4.93 13.04
CA GLU A 121 15.49 -5.90 12.41
C GLU A 121 14.14 -5.27 12.07
N ALA A 122 13.55 -5.72 10.97
CA ALA A 122 12.19 -5.38 10.60
C ALA A 122 11.36 -6.63 10.33
N ALA A 123 10.07 -6.55 10.63
CA ALA A 123 9.10 -7.57 10.30
C ALA A 123 7.90 -6.94 9.56
N TRP A 124 7.31 -7.72 8.65
CA TRP A 124 6.09 -7.36 7.97
C TRP A 124 4.90 -7.72 8.83
N ILE A 125 4.20 -6.73 9.33
CA ILE A 125 3.06 -6.91 10.24
C ILE A 125 1.77 -6.76 9.43
N PRO A 126 1.03 -7.85 9.20
CA PRO A 126 -0.27 -7.79 8.58
C PRO A 126 -1.28 -7.06 9.48
N SER A 127 -2.19 -6.33 8.86
CA SER A 127 -3.31 -5.74 9.58
C SER A 127 -4.59 -5.99 8.77
N GLY A 128 -5.68 -6.37 9.46
CA GLY A 128 -6.96 -6.67 8.82
C GLY A 128 -6.92 -7.92 7.92
N ASP A 129 -7.62 -7.84 6.78
CA ASP A 129 -7.70 -8.94 5.80
C ASP A 129 -6.35 -9.13 5.08
N THR A 130 -5.57 -10.07 5.58
CA THR A 130 -4.22 -10.32 5.11
C THR A 130 -4.21 -11.05 3.78
N CYS A 131 -3.70 -10.42 2.74
CA CYS A 131 -3.56 -11.07 1.43
C CYS A 131 -2.47 -12.15 1.42
N ALA A 132 -2.56 -13.08 0.48
CA ALA A 132 -1.60 -14.20 0.33
C ALA A 132 -0.13 -13.75 0.21
N PHE A 133 0.12 -12.58 -0.38
CA PHE A 133 1.47 -12.02 -0.48
C PHE A 133 1.97 -11.54 0.89
N CYS A 134 1.11 -10.86 1.64
CA CYS A 134 1.44 -10.41 3.00
C CYS A 134 1.64 -11.57 3.98
N ILE A 135 0.88 -12.66 3.86
CA ILE A 135 1.13 -13.91 4.60
C ILE A 135 2.56 -14.41 4.33
N THR A 136 2.98 -14.42 3.07
CA THR A 136 4.33 -14.85 2.68
C THR A 136 5.42 -13.94 3.25
N LEU A 137 5.19 -12.64 3.33
CA LEU A 137 6.16 -11.71 3.93
C LEU A 137 6.17 -11.82 5.46
N ALA A 138 5.00 -11.88 6.08
CA ALA A 138 4.86 -12.05 7.53
C ALA A 138 5.49 -13.37 8.04
N SER A 139 5.39 -14.44 7.25
CA SER A 139 6.00 -15.74 7.59
C SER A 139 7.54 -15.73 7.69
N ARG A 140 8.18 -14.66 7.22
CA ARG A 140 9.63 -14.52 7.32
C ARG A 140 10.08 -14.05 8.70
N GLY A 141 9.18 -13.55 9.53
CA GLY A 141 9.48 -13.03 10.86
C GLY A 141 10.39 -11.81 10.83
N TRP A 142 11.08 -11.63 11.92
CA TRP A 142 12.05 -10.55 12.10
C TRP A 142 13.31 -10.81 11.29
N GLN A 143 13.70 -9.85 10.47
CA GLN A 143 14.88 -9.96 9.63
C GLN A 143 15.72 -8.69 9.68
N ARG A 144 17.04 -8.84 9.77
CA ARG A 144 17.95 -7.70 9.67
C ARG A 144 17.82 -7.03 8.31
N VAL A 145 17.56 -5.73 8.34
CA VAL A 145 17.41 -4.95 7.10
C VAL A 145 18.78 -4.73 6.46
N SER A 146 18.92 -5.04 5.18
CA SER A 146 20.16 -4.89 4.42
C SER A 146 19.85 -4.39 3.00
N LYS A 147 20.87 -3.87 2.30
CA LYS A 147 20.75 -3.49 0.89
C LYS A 147 20.23 -4.63 0.02
N LYS A 148 20.62 -5.87 0.32
CA LYS A 148 20.18 -7.05 -0.41
C LYS A 148 18.71 -7.37 -0.11
N SER A 149 18.28 -7.25 1.15
CA SER A 149 16.89 -7.50 1.53
C SER A 149 15.94 -6.45 0.94
N LEU A 150 16.37 -5.19 0.88
CA LEU A 150 15.60 -4.14 0.21
C LEU A 150 15.41 -4.44 -1.29
N LYS A 151 16.46 -4.86 -1.99
CA LYS A 151 16.36 -5.26 -3.41
C LYS A 151 15.50 -6.51 -3.65
N ASN A 152 15.39 -7.39 -2.67
CA ASN A 152 14.67 -8.66 -2.77
C ASN A 152 13.21 -8.59 -2.27
N GLY A 153 12.61 -7.42 -2.24
CA GLY A 153 11.18 -7.28 -1.98
C GLY A 153 10.77 -7.01 -0.54
N ILE A 154 11.70 -6.63 0.33
CA ILE A 154 11.38 -5.99 1.61
C ILE A 154 11.14 -4.48 1.42
N HIS A 155 11.48 -3.97 0.26
CA HIS A 155 11.26 -2.58 -0.12
C HIS A 155 9.77 -2.28 -0.27
N ALA A 156 9.37 -1.14 0.20
CA ALA A 156 7.99 -0.65 0.12
C ALA A 156 7.44 -0.51 -1.32
N GLU A 157 8.30 -0.56 -2.35
CA GLU A 157 7.89 -0.62 -3.77
C GLU A 157 6.92 -1.76 -4.08
N HIS A 158 6.93 -2.83 -3.27
CA HIS A 158 6.04 -3.99 -3.45
C HIS A 158 4.72 -3.89 -2.68
N ILE A 159 4.45 -2.76 -2.01
CA ILE A 159 3.14 -2.51 -1.42
C ILE A 159 2.13 -2.46 -2.56
N HIS A 160 1.18 -3.40 -2.54
CA HIS A 160 0.08 -3.37 -3.49
C HIS A 160 -1.01 -2.39 -3.06
N ASN A 161 -1.86 -2.00 -4.00
CA ASN A 161 -3.01 -1.17 -3.70
C ASN A 161 -3.90 -1.84 -2.62
N ASN A 162 -4.43 -1.04 -1.71
CA ASN A 162 -5.25 -1.49 -0.57
C ASN A 162 -4.53 -2.40 0.44
N CYS A 163 -3.20 -2.39 0.50
CA CYS A 163 -2.46 -3.05 1.55
C CYS A 163 -2.45 -2.20 2.82
N ASP A 164 -2.87 -2.76 3.95
CA ASP A 164 -2.84 -2.10 5.26
C ASP A 164 -1.71 -2.59 6.17
N CYS A 165 -0.89 -3.51 5.68
CA CYS A 165 0.27 -4.00 6.40
C CYS A 165 1.31 -2.89 6.59
N VAL A 166 2.07 -3.01 7.67
CA VAL A 166 3.14 -2.07 8.04
C VAL A 166 4.41 -2.83 8.40
N HIS A 167 5.57 -2.14 8.36
CA HIS A 167 6.79 -2.66 8.93
C HIS A 167 6.90 -2.24 10.40
N ALA A 168 7.13 -3.21 11.28
CA ALA A 168 7.63 -2.95 12.61
C ALA A 168 9.15 -3.08 12.64
N VAL A 169 9.79 -2.40 13.57
CA VAL A 169 11.25 -2.50 13.81
C VAL A 169 11.51 -2.90 15.24
N ARG A 170 12.63 -3.59 15.44
CA ARG A 170 13.17 -3.86 16.77
C ARG A 170 14.70 -3.78 16.77
N PHE A 171 15.27 -3.53 17.93
CA PHE A 171 16.70 -3.45 18.14
C PHE A 171 17.18 -4.60 19.01
N ASN A 172 18.37 -5.12 18.74
CA ASN A 172 19.00 -6.19 19.52
C ASN A 172 18.17 -7.47 19.72
N GLY A 173 17.18 -7.69 18.86
CA GLY A 173 16.26 -8.82 19.03
C GLY A 173 15.16 -8.60 20.08
N ASP A 174 15.13 -7.43 20.72
CA ASP A 174 14.17 -7.11 21.76
C ASP A 174 12.91 -6.45 21.19
N GLY A 175 11.78 -6.79 21.77
CA GLY A 175 10.47 -6.26 21.43
C GLY A 175 9.71 -7.16 20.44
N ASP A 176 8.50 -7.46 20.84
CA ASP A 176 7.52 -8.16 20.02
C ASP A 176 6.33 -7.25 19.74
N VAL A 177 5.62 -7.51 18.66
CA VAL A 177 4.39 -6.79 18.31
C VAL A 177 3.21 -7.64 18.76
N GLU A 178 2.36 -7.06 19.62
CA GLU A 178 1.17 -7.73 20.10
C GLU A 178 0.29 -8.20 18.91
N GLY A 179 -0.12 -9.46 18.95
CA GLY A 179 -0.92 -10.08 17.89
C GLY A 179 -0.14 -10.48 16.63
N TYR A 180 1.18 -10.40 16.62
CA TYR A 180 2.01 -10.90 15.54
C TYR A 180 2.80 -12.14 15.94
N ASP A 181 2.43 -13.27 15.38
CA ASP A 181 3.17 -14.53 15.48
C ASP A 181 3.66 -14.96 14.08
N PRO A 182 4.95 -14.80 13.77
CA PRO A 182 5.49 -15.20 12.47
C PRO A 182 5.39 -16.72 12.23
N GLU A 183 5.37 -17.54 13.29
CA GLU A 183 5.24 -18.99 13.14
C GLU A 183 3.86 -19.37 12.63
N GLU A 184 2.80 -18.69 13.07
CA GLU A 184 1.43 -18.90 12.55
C GLU A 184 1.39 -18.66 11.03
N TYR A 185 1.94 -17.52 10.57
CA TYR A 185 2.03 -17.22 9.13
C TYR A 185 2.93 -18.21 8.39
N TYR A 186 4.00 -18.66 9.01
CA TYR A 186 4.89 -19.68 8.43
C TYR A 186 4.16 -21.01 8.23
N GLN A 187 3.37 -21.45 9.20
CA GLN A 187 2.56 -22.66 9.06
C GLN A 187 1.49 -22.51 7.97
N MET A 188 0.83 -21.36 7.89
CA MET A 188 -0.09 -21.06 6.78
C MET A 188 0.60 -21.15 5.42
N TYR A 189 1.81 -20.61 5.27
CA TYR A 189 2.60 -20.66 4.05
C TYR A 189 3.13 -22.07 3.77
N LYS A 190 3.69 -22.72 4.77
CA LYS A 190 4.31 -24.05 4.65
C LYS A 190 3.31 -25.14 4.29
N SER A 191 2.09 -25.06 4.81
CA SER A 191 1.02 -26.03 4.50
C SER A 191 0.62 -26.06 3.02
N GLN A 192 0.96 -25.02 2.25
CA GLN A 192 0.65 -25.01 0.84
C GLN A 192 1.65 -25.86 0.04
N PRO A 193 1.18 -26.68 -0.94
CA PRO A 193 2.05 -27.49 -1.76
C PRO A 193 2.78 -26.67 -2.84
N GLY A 194 3.94 -27.16 -3.28
CA GLY A 194 4.63 -26.69 -4.47
C GLY A 194 5.73 -25.63 -4.22
N THR A 195 6.11 -24.97 -5.30
CA THR A 195 7.11 -23.88 -5.32
C THR A 195 6.58 -22.62 -4.61
N PRO A 196 7.43 -21.63 -4.27
CA PRO A 196 6.97 -20.37 -3.65
C PRO A 196 5.81 -19.71 -4.39
N ASP A 197 5.86 -19.63 -5.72
CA ASP A 197 4.79 -19.03 -6.52
C ASP A 197 3.50 -19.87 -6.48
N GLN A 198 3.62 -21.20 -6.49
CA GLN A 198 2.48 -22.10 -6.36
C GLN A 198 1.82 -21.97 -4.99
N LYS A 199 2.60 -21.81 -3.90
CA LYS A 199 2.10 -21.56 -2.54
C LYS A 199 1.33 -20.25 -2.46
N ILE A 200 1.88 -19.15 -2.98
CA ILE A 200 1.19 -17.85 -3.02
C ILE A 200 -0.12 -17.97 -3.81
N ASN A 201 -0.11 -18.66 -4.95
CA ASN A 201 -1.32 -18.86 -5.75
C ASN A 201 -2.35 -19.76 -5.05
N ALA A 202 -1.92 -20.74 -4.25
CA ALA A 202 -2.80 -21.56 -3.45
C ALA A 202 -3.49 -20.73 -2.35
N LEU A 203 -2.73 -19.90 -1.63
CA LEU A 203 -3.26 -18.96 -0.65
C LEU A 203 -4.26 -17.96 -1.26
N ARG A 204 -3.95 -17.43 -2.47
CA ARG A 204 -4.88 -16.53 -3.20
C ARG A 204 -6.19 -17.23 -3.55
N ARG A 205 -6.12 -18.49 -4.01
CA ARG A 205 -7.34 -19.27 -4.33
C ARG A 205 -8.17 -19.54 -3.10
N LYS A 206 -7.53 -19.85 -1.96
CA LYS A 206 -8.23 -20.06 -0.68
C LYS A 206 -8.93 -18.78 -0.24
N ALA A 207 -8.23 -17.65 -0.16
CA ALA A 207 -8.82 -16.36 0.19
C ALA A 207 -9.95 -15.95 -0.76
N TYR A 208 -9.79 -16.19 -2.07
CA TYR A 208 -10.86 -15.94 -3.03
C TYR A 208 -12.08 -16.83 -2.80
N ALA A 209 -11.89 -18.11 -2.50
CA ALA A 209 -12.99 -19.03 -2.25
C ALA A 209 -13.79 -18.64 -1.00
N GLU A 210 -13.10 -18.22 0.07
CA GLU A 210 -13.70 -17.76 1.33
C GLU A 210 -14.48 -16.45 1.13
N ASN A 211 -13.99 -15.53 0.29
CA ASN A 211 -14.59 -14.22 0.06
C ASN A 211 -15.42 -14.12 -1.23
N LYS A 212 -15.64 -15.23 -1.94
CA LYS A 212 -16.27 -15.25 -3.27
C LYS A 212 -17.64 -14.57 -3.32
N GLU A 213 -18.47 -14.78 -2.32
CA GLU A 213 -19.81 -14.16 -2.28
C GLU A 213 -19.73 -12.65 -2.08
N ALA A 214 -18.88 -12.17 -1.17
CA ALA A 214 -18.65 -10.75 -0.94
C ALA A 214 -18.08 -10.06 -2.20
N ILE A 215 -17.09 -10.67 -2.83
CA ILE A 215 -16.50 -10.20 -4.09
C ILE A 215 -17.55 -10.11 -5.20
N ASN A 216 -18.39 -11.14 -5.33
CA ASN A 216 -19.46 -11.16 -6.35
C ASN A 216 -20.57 -10.14 -6.04
N ALA A 217 -20.89 -9.89 -4.77
CA ALA A 217 -21.83 -8.86 -4.36
C ALA A 217 -21.30 -7.46 -4.70
N GLN A 218 -20.02 -7.18 -4.44
CA GLN A 218 -19.39 -5.92 -4.82
C GLN A 218 -19.39 -5.71 -6.35
N LYS A 219 -19.06 -6.75 -7.12
CA LYS A 219 -19.11 -6.70 -8.59
C LYS A 219 -20.52 -6.40 -9.11
N ARG A 220 -21.56 -7.04 -8.53
CA ARG A 220 -22.95 -6.77 -8.90
C ARG A 220 -23.36 -5.33 -8.58
N SER A 221 -22.99 -4.81 -7.40
CA SER A 221 -23.27 -3.43 -7.02
C SER A 221 -22.56 -2.41 -7.92
N ALA A 222 -21.27 -2.65 -8.23
CA ALA A 222 -20.53 -1.80 -9.15
C ALA A 222 -21.12 -1.83 -10.57
N TYR A 223 -21.57 -3.00 -11.03
CA TYR A 223 -22.25 -3.12 -12.33
C TYR A 223 -23.58 -2.36 -12.37
N ALA A 224 -24.40 -2.47 -11.32
CA ALA A 224 -25.67 -1.77 -11.20
C ALA A 224 -25.47 -0.24 -11.22
N LYS A 225 -24.54 0.28 -10.43
CA LYS A 225 -24.17 1.71 -10.45
C LYS A 225 -23.74 2.19 -11.83
N ARG A 226 -22.98 1.37 -12.56
CA ARG A 226 -22.52 1.70 -13.92
C ARG A 226 -23.67 1.74 -14.91
N GLN A 227 -24.67 0.88 -14.77
CA GLN A 227 -25.88 0.88 -15.59
C GLN A 227 -26.74 2.12 -15.32
N GLU A 228 -26.89 2.52 -14.05
CA GLU A 228 -27.61 3.73 -13.65
C GLU A 228 -26.95 4.99 -14.24
N LEU A 229 -25.62 5.10 -14.15
CA LEU A 229 -24.87 6.22 -14.73
C LEU A 229 -24.99 6.27 -16.27
N ASN A 230 -24.97 5.13 -16.94
CA ASN A 230 -25.11 5.09 -18.39
C ASN A 230 -26.53 5.43 -18.84
N SER A 231 -27.57 5.05 -18.08
CA SER A 231 -28.96 5.39 -18.40
C SER A 231 -29.26 6.87 -18.17
N SER A 232 -28.78 7.46 -17.07
CA SER A 232 -28.94 8.91 -16.84
C SER A 232 -28.20 9.76 -17.88
N ALA A 233 -27.00 9.37 -18.28
CA ALA A 233 -26.27 10.05 -19.35
C ALA A 233 -26.97 9.92 -20.72
N ALA A 234 -27.67 8.81 -20.98
CA ALA A 234 -28.44 8.61 -22.22
C ALA A 234 -29.77 9.37 -22.22
N GLU A 235 -30.33 9.70 -21.06
CA GLU A 235 -31.53 10.56 -20.93
C GLU A 235 -31.17 12.02 -21.09
N GLU A 236 -30.04 12.49 -20.58
CA GLU A 236 -29.58 13.88 -20.77
C GLU A 236 -29.30 14.20 -22.25
N ILE A 237 -28.80 13.26 -23.05
CA ILE A 237 -28.52 13.45 -24.48
C ILE A 237 -29.82 13.52 -25.33
N LYS A 238 -30.97 13.07 -24.80
CA LYS A 238 -32.25 13.10 -25.54
C LYS A 238 -33.07 14.37 -25.33
N ILE A 239 -32.61 15.28 -24.48
CA ILE A 239 -33.34 16.48 -24.09
C ILE A 239 -32.84 17.74 -24.88
N ASP A 240 -31.72 17.63 -25.60
CA ASP A 240 -31.18 18.62 -26.53
C ASP A 240 -31.52 18.22 -28.00
#